data_8b3c623b7ad1e48d99a2eb9fa69226ae
#
_entry.id   8b3c623b7ad1e48d99a2eb9fa69226ae
#
_cell.length_a   1.000
_cell.length_b   1.000
_cell.length_c   1.000
_cell.angle_alpha   90.00
_cell.angle_beta   90.00
_cell.angle_gamma   90.00
#
_symmetry.space_group_name_H-M   'P 1'
#
loop_
_entity.id
_entity.type
_entity.pdbx_description
1 polymer ?
#
loop_
_entity_poly.entity_id
_entity_poly.type
_entity_poly.pdbx_seq_one_letter_code
_entity_poly.pdbx_strand_id
1 'polypeptide(L)'
;MGSRVAIGLAVAALLAVLAPFALAATLIGTDGPDGLRGGADADQIYAEGGDDLVSGGGGNDYLEAGPGDDVVDGGAGADLLIGGTGNDRLAGGDGADVIYAGAGDDLVLGEQGADTLFGQAGDDRIFGGAGPDRIYASLGTDFVDGGSGADWISAAAGNATLIGGPGDDTISATRGSFRVKGGPGDDLLRTGAGGDHVDGGPGRDVIETGAGNDVIDARDGERDRVRCGPGRDRVMADRFDVVRGCETVLRAGVRRGPRDD
;
A
#
# COMPACT_ATOMS: atom_id res chain seq x y z
N MET A 1 -42.45 -13.60 -0.99
CA MET A 1 -42.23 -12.52 -1.98
C MET A 1 -42.39 -11.21 -1.22
N GLY A 2 -41.31 -10.69 -0.67
CA GLY A 2 -41.27 -9.41 0.05
C GLY A 2 -40.80 -8.33 -0.92
N SER A 3 -41.65 -7.36 -1.18
CA SER A 3 -41.37 -6.19 -1.99
C SER A 3 -40.33 -5.35 -1.27
N ARG A 4 -39.10 -5.27 -1.80
CA ARG A 4 -38.11 -4.29 -1.36
C ARG A 4 -38.51 -2.94 -1.97
N VAL A 5 -38.82 -1.99 -1.13
CA VAL A 5 -39.16 -0.62 -1.57
C VAL A 5 -37.83 0.11 -1.74
N ALA A 6 -37.47 0.38 -2.99
CA ALA A 6 -36.40 1.33 -3.31
C ALA A 6 -36.86 2.72 -2.85
N ILE A 7 -36.26 3.24 -1.80
CA ILE A 7 -36.50 4.63 -1.35
C ILE A 7 -35.48 5.48 -2.12
N GLY A 8 -35.95 5.98 -3.26
CA GLY A 8 -35.14 6.79 -4.16
C GLY A 8 -34.65 8.10 -3.55
N LEU A 9 -33.67 8.70 -4.20
CA LEU A 9 -32.90 9.91 -3.93
C LEU A 9 -33.65 11.12 -3.31
N ALA A 10 -34.96 11.15 -3.37
CA ALA A 10 -35.76 12.27 -2.88
C ALA A 10 -35.90 12.37 -1.35
N VAL A 11 -35.59 11.29 -0.61
CA VAL A 11 -35.71 11.29 0.86
C VAL A 11 -34.40 11.70 1.54
N ALA A 12 -33.25 11.37 0.95
CA ALA A 12 -31.93 11.73 1.52
C ALA A 12 -31.69 13.26 1.46
N ALA A 13 -32.15 13.95 0.40
CA ALA A 13 -31.97 15.40 0.27
C ALA A 13 -32.80 16.22 1.28
N LEU A 14 -33.85 15.68 1.84
CA LEU A 14 -34.72 16.40 2.78
C LEU A 14 -34.31 16.21 4.25
N LEU A 15 -33.59 15.14 4.57
CA LEU A 15 -33.11 14.87 5.93
C LEU A 15 -31.83 15.65 6.29
N ALA A 16 -31.02 16.05 5.30
CA ALA A 16 -29.79 16.79 5.52
C ALA A 16 -29.96 18.23 6.02
N VAL A 17 -31.17 18.77 6.07
CA VAL A 17 -31.43 20.19 6.42
C VAL A 17 -31.91 20.38 7.87
N LEU A 18 -32.25 19.31 8.60
CA LEU A 18 -32.97 19.47 9.89
C LEU A 18 -32.39 18.73 11.11
N ALA A 19 -31.21 18.12 11.05
CA ALA A 19 -30.69 17.42 12.22
C ALA A 19 -29.40 18.05 12.76
N PRO A 20 -29.40 18.65 13.97
CA PRO A 20 -28.18 19.01 14.71
C PRO A 20 -27.49 17.77 15.35
N PHE A 21 -28.04 16.58 15.18
CA PHE A 21 -27.44 15.30 15.60
C PHE A 21 -27.43 14.39 14.39
N ALA A 22 -26.24 14.11 13.87
CA ALA A 22 -26.07 13.07 12.89
C ALA A 22 -26.43 11.73 13.56
N LEU A 23 -27.26 10.93 12.94
CA LEU A 23 -27.58 9.56 13.35
C LEU A 23 -26.87 8.63 12.38
N ALA A 24 -26.28 7.55 12.91
CA ALA A 24 -25.77 6.47 12.08
C ALA A 24 -26.81 6.07 11.01
N ALA A 25 -26.42 6.10 9.74
CA ALA A 25 -27.31 5.80 8.63
C ALA A 25 -26.98 4.42 8.03
N THR A 26 -27.99 3.79 7.44
CA THR A 26 -27.77 2.69 6.49
C THR A 26 -28.26 3.16 5.13
N LEU A 27 -27.34 3.33 4.17
CA LEU A 27 -27.63 3.73 2.81
C LEU A 27 -27.48 2.52 1.89
N ILE A 28 -28.42 2.36 0.95
CA ILE A 28 -28.39 1.27 -0.02
C ILE A 28 -28.66 1.89 -1.40
N GLY A 29 -27.73 1.64 -2.32
CA GLY A 29 -27.83 2.06 -3.71
C GLY A 29 -28.67 1.13 -4.57
N THR A 30 -28.37 1.12 -5.86
CA THR A 30 -29.08 0.34 -6.89
C THR A 30 -28.07 -0.42 -7.76
N ASP A 31 -28.53 -1.12 -8.83
CA ASP A 31 -27.64 -1.73 -9.82
C ASP A 31 -27.07 -0.70 -10.86
N GLY A 32 -27.15 0.57 -10.61
CA GLY A 32 -26.69 1.62 -11.52
C GLY A 32 -26.01 2.78 -10.78
N PRO A 33 -25.30 3.68 -11.46
CA PRO A 33 -24.48 4.70 -10.82
C PRO A 33 -25.23 5.52 -9.76
N ASP A 34 -24.70 5.49 -8.53
CA ASP A 34 -25.28 6.16 -7.38
C ASP A 34 -24.32 7.19 -6.76
N GLY A 35 -24.85 8.14 -6.03
CA GLY A 35 -24.10 9.08 -5.20
C GLY A 35 -24.56 8.97 -3.76
N LEU A 36 -23.79 8.26 -2.92
CA LEU A 36 -24.15 7.96 -1.53
C LEU A 36 -23.23 8.71 -0.59
N ARG A 37 -23.81 9.37 0.41
CA ARG A 37 -23.04 10.11 1.39
C ARG A 37 -23.58 9.89 2.78
N GLY A 38 -22.70 9.48 3.69
CA GLY A 38 -22.93 9.41 5.13
C GLY A 38 -22.87 10.77 5.81
N GLY A 39 -22.73 10.76 7.10
CA GLY A 39 -22.77 11.93 7.96
C GLY A 39 -21.50 12.16 8.77
N ALA A 40 -21.69 12.37 10.07
CA ALA A 40 -20.61 12.55 11.04
C ALA A 40 -20.57 11.43 12.09
N ASP A 41 -21.46 10.47 12.03
CA ASP A 41 -21.53 9.28 12.89
C ASP A 41 -21.21 8.04 12.04
N ALA A 42 -20.94 6.93 12.72
CA ALA A 42 -20.63 5.67 12.04
C ALA A 42 -21.79 5.16 11.14
N ASP A 43 -21.58 5.13 9.86
CA ASP A 43 -22.57 4.79 8.84
C ASP A 43 -22.30 3.41 8.18
N GLN A 44 -23.31 2.85 7.54
CA GLN A 44 -23.20 1.66 6.71
C GLN A 44 -23.71 1.97 5.31
N ILE A 45 -22.85 1.88 4.30
CA ILE A 45 -23.20 2.20 2.92
C ILE A 45 -22.93 0.97 2.03
N TYR A 46 -23.95 0.57 1.30
CA TYR A 46 -23.91 -0.51 0.31
C TYR A 46 -24.33 0.09 -1.03
N ALA A 47 -23.37 0.27 -1.96
CA ALA A 47 -23.65 0.93 -3.24
C ALA A 47 -24.29 -0.02 -4.27
N GLU A 48 -24.09 -1.33 -4.08
CA GLU A 48 -24.62 -2.43 -4.91
C GLU A 48 -23.85 -2.57 -6.22
N GLY A 49 -24.20 -1.89 -7.30
CA GLY A 49 -23.50 -2.02 -8.56
C GLY A 49 -23.68 -0.84 -9.50
N GLY A 50 -22.76 -0.63 -10.39
CA GLY A 50 -22.65 0.56 -11.22
C GLY A 50 -21.40 1.34 -10.83
N ASP A 51 -21.06 2.36 -11.57
CA ASP A 51 -19.90 3.21 -11.27
C ASP A 51 -20.33 4.25 -10.21
N ASP A 52 -20.03 3.98 -8.93
CA ASP A 52 -20.60 4.68 -7.80
C ASP A 52 -19.67 5.74 -7.20
N LEU A 53 -20.24 6.73 -6.55
CA LEU A 53 -19.54 7.71 -5.73
C LEU A 53 -20.00 7.58 -4.28
N VAL A 54 -19.16 7.05 -3.41
CA VAL A 54 -19.46 6.76 -2.01
C VAL A 54 -18.59 7.62 -1.09
N SER A 55 -19.18 8.23 -0.07
CA SER A 55 -18.44 8.97 0.96
C SER A 55 -19.03 8.66 2.33
N GLY A 56 -18.21 8.18 3.26
CA GLY A 56 -18.56 7.95 4.65
C GLY A 56 -18.77 9.26 5.40
N GLY A 57 -17.76 10.08 5.42
CA GLY A 57 -17.80 11.40 6.03
C GLY A 57 -17.01 11.46 7.31
N GLY A 58 -17.62 11.23 8.44
CA GLY A 58 -16.93 11.10 9.70
C GLY A 58 -17.59 10.06 10.57
N GLY A 59 -16.85 9.50 11.51
CA GLY A 59 -17.27 8.31 12.25
C GLY A 59 -16.50 7.10 11.77
N ASN A 60 -16.79 5.94 12.29
CA ASN A 60 -16.17 4.70 11.82
C ASN A 60 -17.13 3.99 10.87
N ASP A 61 -16.91 4.15 9.60
CA ASP A 61 -17.86 3.78 8.56
C ASP A 61 -17.60 2.39 7.97
N TYR A 62 -18.64 1.76 7.45
CA TYR A 62 -18.58 0.58 6.62
C TYR A 62 -19.06 0.94 5.22
N LEU A 63 -18.18 0.84 4.21
CA LEU A 63 -18.46 1.22 2.84
C LEU A 63 -18.20 0.02 1.92
N GLU A 64 -19.21 -0.45 1.21
CA GLU A 64 -19.14 -1.52 0.21
C GLU A 64 -19.64 -0.98 -1.12
N ALA A 65 -18.73 -0.85 -2.09
CA ALA A 65 -19.05 -0.30 -3.40
C ALA A 65 -19.70 -1.36 -4.31
N GLY A 66 -19.03 -2.46 -4.55
CA GLY A 66 -19.62 -3.58 -5.29
C GLY A 66 -19.01 -3.78 -6.67
N PRO A 67 -19.79 -4.19 -7.69
CA PRO A 67 -19.31 -4.23 -9.07
C PRO A 67 -19.42 -2.88 -9.78
N GLY A 68 -18.33 -2.38 -10.34
CA GLY A 68 -18.26 -1.12 -11.08
C GLY A 68 -16.88 -0.50 -10.95
N ASP A 69 -16.64 0.59 -11.66
CA ASP A 69 -15.42 1.39 -11.44
C ASP A 69 -15.79 2.51 -10.45
N ASP A 70 -15.53 2.25 -9.16
CA ASP A 70 -16.07 3.02 -8.05
C ASP A 70 -15.11 4.06 -7.48
N VAL A 71 -15.65 5.10 -6.84
CA VAL A 71 -14.90 6.07 -6.05
C VAL A 71 -15.43 6.10 -4.63
N VAL A 72 -14.59 5.67 -3.68
CA VAL A 72 -14.94 5.54 -2.26
C VAL A 72 -14.03 6.42 -1.41
N ASP A 73 -14.60 7.21 -0.52
CA ASP A 73 -13.91 8.06 0.43
C ASP A 73 -14.46 7.77 1.84
N GLY A 74 -13.62 7.20 2.72
CA GLY A 74 -13.96 6.94 4.12
C GLY A 74 -14.19 8.24 4.87
N GLY A 75 -13.19 9.10 4.84
CA GLY A 75 -13.25 10.42 5.46
C GLY A 75 -12.50 10.49 6.78
N ALA A 76 -13.17 10.74 7.88
CA ALA A 76 -12.53 10.83 9.19
C ALA A 76 -13.06 9.76 10.13
N GLY A 77 -12.19 8.92 10.65
CA GLY A 77 -12.53 7.82 11.54
C GLY A 77 -11.74 6.56 11.19
N ALA A 78 -12.07 5.46 11.82
CA ALA A 78 -11.48 4.19 11.48
C ALA A 78 -12.45 3.41 10.60
N ASP A 79 -12.23 3.46 9.30
CA ASP A 79 -13.19 3.03 8.30
C ASP A 79 -12.87 1.64 7.72
N LEU A 80 -13.88 0.96 7.23
CA LEU A 80 -13.75 -0.27 6.47
C LEU A 80 -14.32 -0.05 5.06
N LEU A 81 -13.42 -0.06 4.06
CA LEU A 81 -13.75 0.13 2.65
C LEU A 81 -13.59 -1.19 1.89
N ILE A 82 -14.55 -1.51 1.06
CA ILE A 82 -14.54 -2.66 0.14
C ILE A 82 -14.89 -2.15 -1.25
N GLY A 83 -13.93 -2.17 -2.18
CA GLY A 83 -14.14 -1.80 -3.58
C GLY A 83 -15.03 -2.82 -4.27
N GLY A 84 -14.51 -3.97 -4.55
CA GLY A 84 -15.29 -5.05 -5.13
C GLY A 84 -14.71 -5.58 -6.43
N THR A 85 -15.39 -5.38 -7.53
CA THR A 85 -14.87 -5.72 -8.86
C THR A 85 -14.96 -4.53 -9.79
N GLY A 86 -13.90 -4.23 -10.51
CA GLY A 86 -13.73 -3.06 -11.36
C GLY A 86 -12.44 -2.34 -11.01
N ASN A 87 -12.18 -1.21 -11.63
CA ASN A 87 -10.98 -0.45 -11.32
C ASN A 87 -11.36 0.69 -10.37
N ASP A 88 -11.19 0.43 -9.08
CA ASP A 88 -11.69 1.28 -8.03
C ASP A 88 -10.69 2.33 -7.57
N ARG A 89 -11.19 3.42 -7.05
CA ARG A 89 -10.42 4.43 -6.33
C ARG A 89 -10.91 4.53 -4.90
N LEU A 90 -10.08 4.09 -3.95
CA LEU A 90 -10.41 3.99 -2.53
C LEU A 90 -9.49 4.91 -1.73
N ALA A 91 -10.04 5.76 -0.89
CA ALA A 91 -9.31 6.61 0.04
C ALA A 91 -9.83 6.38 1.46
N GLY A 92 -8.96 6.02 2.40
CA GLY A 92 -9.29 5.85 3.82
C GLY A 92 -9.59 7.19 4.48
N GLY A 93 -8.63 8.09 4.44
CA GLY A 93 -8.75 9.42 5.00
C GLY A 93 -7.97 9.60 6.29
N ASP A 94 -8.58 10.26 7.27
CA ASP A 94 -7.99 10.41 8.60
C ASP A 94 -8.40 9.24 9.49
N GLY A 95 -7.49 8.38 9.90
CA GLY A 95 -7.82 7.33 10.84
C GLY A 95 -6.98 6.07 10.72
N ALA A 96 -7.46 4.99 11.28
CA ALA A 96 -6.79 3.71 11.13
C ALA A 96 -7.69 2.78 10.31
N ASP A 97 -7.51 2.81 9.01
CA ASP A 97 -8.45 2.29 8.05
C ASP A 97 -8.11 0.86 7.61
N VAL A 98 -9.12 0.14 7.17
CA VAL A 98 -8.97 -1.16 6.52
C VAL A 98 -9.59 -1.08 5.14
N ILE A 99 -8.77 -1.29 4.10
CA ILE A 99 -9.21 -1.20 2.70
C ILE A 99 -8.97 -2.52 1.98
N TYR A 100 -10.00 -3.07 1.41
CA TYR A 100 -9.97 -4.19 0.46
C TYR A 100 -10.31 -3.66 -0.93
N ALA A 101 -9.34 -3.55 -1.82
CA ALA A 101 -9.59 -3.05 -3.16
C ALA A 101 -10.43 -4.04 -3.97
N GLY A 102 -9.95 -5.23 -4.20
CA GLY A 102 -10.76 -6.28 -4.80
C GLY A 102 -10.17 -6.88 -6.05
N ALA A 103 -10.91 -6.85 -7.13
CA ALA A 103 -10.45 -7.38 -8.40
C ALA A 103 -10.54 -6.30 -9.49
N GLY A 104 -9.44 -5.96 -10.07
CA GLY A 104 -9.25 -4.90 -11.07
C GLY A 104 -7.95 -4.17 -10.81
N ASP A 105 -7.63 -3.20 -11.62
CA ASP A 105 -6.44 -2.38 -11.45
C ASP A 105 -6.79 -1.15 -10.60
N ASP A 106 -6.56 -1.25 -9.29
CA ASP A 106 -7.10 -0.34 -8.29
C ASP A 106 -6.13 0.77 -7.87
N LEU A 107 -6.67 1.88 -7.39
CA LEU A 107 -5.93 2.93 -6.71
C LEU A 107 -6.36 3.01 -5.25
N VAL A 108 -5.47 2.64 -4.34
CA VAL A 108 -5.69 2.60 -2.89
C VAL A 108 -4.84 3.65 -2.18
N LEU A 109 -5.45 4.47 -1.38
CA LEU A 109 -4.84 5.53 -0.58
C LEU A 109 -5.23 5.33 0.89
N GLY A 110 -4.26 5.07 1.79
CA GLY A 110 -4.48 5.04 3.24
C GLY A 110 -4.66 6.44 3.78
N GLU A 111 -3.79 7.34 3.37
CA GLU A 111 -3.70 8.76 3.74
C GLU A 111 -3.11 8.96 5.15
N GLN A 112 -3.87 9.32 6.17
CA GLN A 112 -3.36 9.58 7.52
C GLN A 112 -3.77 8.48 8.47
N GLY A 113 -2.81 7.79 9.08
CA GLY A 113 -3.18 6.81 10.09
C GLY A 113 -2.26 5.62 10.20
N ALA A 114 -2.78 4.56 10.76
CA ALA A 114 -2.09 3.28 10.80
C ALA A 114 -2.95 2.25 10.05
N ASP A 115 -2.79 2.23 8.74
CA ASP A 115 -3.73 1.62 7.84
C ASP A 115 -3.40 0.15 7.51
N THR A 116 -4.42 -0.60 7.09
CA THR A 116 -4.25 -1.95 6.58
C THR A 116 -4.88 -2.07 5.20
N LEU A 117 -4.03 -2.19 4.17
CA LEU A 117 -4.40 -2.08 2.77
C LEU A 117 -4.19 -3.41 2.04
N PHE A 118 -5.18 -3.86 1.30
CA PHE A 118 -5.15 -5.08 0.49
C PHE A 118 -5.49 -4.76 -0.96
N GLY A 119 -4.51 -4.88 -1.88
CA GLY A 119 -4.74 -4.76 -3.34
C GLY A 119 -5.59 -5.90 -3.87
N GLN A 120 -5.25 -7.13 -3.50
CA GLN A 120 -5.84 -8.40 -3.92
C GLN A 120 -5.48 -8.78 -5.35
N ALA A 121 -6.29 -8.54 -6.37
CA ALA A 121 -6.06 -9.10 -7.70
C ALA A 121 -6.15 -8.05 -8.81
N GLY A 122 -5.05 -7.82 -9.48
CA GLY A 122 -4.89 -6.82 -10.54
C GLY A 122 -3.53 -6.14 -10.45
N ASP A 123 -3.29 -5.18 -11.29
CA ASP A 123 -2.07 -4.38 -11.27
C ASP A 123 -2.34 -3.08 -10.49
N ASP A 124 -2.18 -3.14 -9.16
CA ASP A 124 -2.64 -2.13 -8.23
C ASP A 124 -1.62 -1.01 -7.97
N ARG A 125 -2.13 0.15 -7.58
CA ARG A 125 -1.35 1.28 -7.07
C ARG A 125 -1.76 1.58 -5.65
N ILE A 126 -0.88 1.27 -4.69
CA ILE A 126 -1.19 1.37 -3.27
C ILE A 126 -0.24 2.38 -2.61
N PHE A 127 -0.80 3.31 -1.88
CA PHE A 127 -0.10 4.32 -1.12
C PHE A 127 -0.56 4.25 0.34
N GLY A 128 0.35 3.93 1.27
CA GLY A 128 0.06 3.93 2.70
C GLY A 128 -0.24 5.33 3.19
N GLY A 129 0.71 6.22 3.04
CA GLY A 129 0.52 7.62 3.40
C GLY A 129 1.36 8.04 4.59
N ALA A 130 0.74 8.49 5.65
CA ALA A 130 1.46 8.89 6.85
C ALA A 130 1.01 8.06 8.05
N GLY A 131 1.95 7.42 8.70
CA GLY A 131 1.75 6.52 9.83
C GLY A 131 2.29 5.13 9.57
N PRO A 132 2.28 4.24 10.53
CA PRO A 132 2.81 2.89 10.35
C PRO A 132 1.79 1.96 9.71
N ASP A 133 1.96 1.69 8.41
CA ASP A 133 0.99 0.98 7.60
C ASP A 133 1.30 -0.51 7.40
N ARG A 134 0.27 -1.28 7.11
CA ARG A 134 0.38 -2.67 6.68
C ARG A 134 -0.20 -2.84 5.29
N ILE A 135 0.64 -3.19 4.31
CA ILE A 135 0.26 -3.26 2.91
C ILE A 135 0.47 -4.66 2.36
N TYR A 136 -0.58 -5.22 1.79
CA TYR A 136 -0.60 -6.51 1.11
C TYR A 136 -0.90 -6.28 -0.37
N ALA A 137 0.14 -6.25 -1.22
CA ALA A 137 -0.02 -6.07 -2.66
C ALA A 137 -0.66 -7.28 -3.36
N SER A 138 -0.39 -8.47 -2.82
CA SER A 138 -0.95 -9.76 -3.27
C SER A 138 -0.48 -10.25 -4.64
N LEU A 139 -1.31 -10.22 -5.69
CA LEU A 139 -1.00 -10.77 -7.02
C LEU A 139 -1.13 -9.68 -8.07
N GLY A 140 -0.07 -9.47 -8.85
CA GLY A 140 -0.10 -8.48 -9.93
C GLY A 140 1.27 -7.90 -10.25
N THR A 141 1.26 -6.85 -11.02
CA THR A 141 2.42 -5.98 -11.26
C THR A 141 2.23 -4.68 -10.51
N ASP A 142 2.26 -4.76 -9.20
CA ASP A 142 1.83 -3.70 -8.32
C ASP A 142 2.87 -2.58 -8.17
N PHE A 143 2.39 -1.40 -7.87
CA PHE A 143 3.17 -0.30 -7.34
C PHE A 143 2.74 0.01 -5.92
N VAL A 144 3.67 -0.10 -4.96
CA VAL A 144 3.42 0.18 -3.54
C VAL A 144 4.39 1.24 -3.05
N ASP A 145 3.85 2.23 -2.36
CA ASP A 145 4.62 3.23 -1.62
C ASP A 145 4.04 3.29 -0.18
N GLY A 146 4.84 2.86 0.80
CA GLY A 146 4.45 2.89 2.21
C GLY A 146 4.18 4.31 2.68
N GLY A 147 5.02 5.23 2.26
CA GLY A 147 4.89 6.63 2.66
C GLY A 147 5.81 6.98 3.81
N SER A 148 5.29 7.63 4.82
CA SER A 148 6.10 7.99 6.00
C SER A 148 5.62 7.24 7.24
N GLY A 149 6.51 6.56 7.91
CA GLY A 149 6.20 5.73 9.08
C GLY A 149 7.07 4.50 9.11
N ALA A 150 6.80 3.61 10.02
CA ALA A 150 7.47 2.32 10.04
C ALA A 150 6.53 1.27 9.42
N ASP A 151 6.68 1.07 8.11
CA ASP A 151 5.73 0.35 7.31
C ASP A 151 6.05 -1.14 7.17
N TRP A 152 5.03 -1.94 7.00
CA TRP A 152 5.15 -3.33 6.66
C TRP A 152 4.49 -3.62 5.31
N ILE A 153 5.31 -4.02 4.31
CA ILE A 153 4.87 -4.27 2.93
C ILE A 153 5.12 -5.72 2.56
N SER A 154 4.10 -6.39 2.05
CA SER A 154 4.19 -7.78 1.58
C SER A 154 3.66 -7.95 0.16
N ALA A 155 4.49 -8.54 -0.72
CA ALA A 155 4.11 -8.97 -2.06
C ALA A 155 4.32 -10.47 -2.22
N ALA A 156 3.26 -11.23 -2.51
CA ALA A 156 3.32 -12.68 -2.56
C ALA A 156 3.93 -13.22 -3.85
N ALA A 157 3.52 -12.67 -5.00
CA ALA A 157 4.02 -13.05 -6.31
C ALA A 157 3.73 -11.95 -7.34
N GLY A 158 4.55 -11.87 -8.39
CA GLY A 158 4.40 -10.86 -9.45
C GLY A 158 5.71 -10.12 -9.72
N ASN A 159 5.61 -8.97 -10.34
CA ASN A 159 6.76 -8.11 -10.61
C ASN A 159 6.42 -6.70 -10.11
N ALA A 160 6.48 -6.51 -8.80
CA ALA A 160 6.08 -5.26 -8.18
C ALA A 160 7.25 -4.29 -7.96
N THR A 161 6.90 -3.01 -7.86
CA THR A 161 7.77 -1.97 -7.31
C THR A 161 7.29 -1.64 -5.90
N LEU A 162 8.18 -1.84 -4.91
CA LEU A 162 7.89 -1.68 -3.50
C LEU A 162 8.82 -0.61 -2.91
N ILE A 163 8.26 0.40 -2.33
CA ILE A 163 8.97 1.51 -1.71
C ILE A 163 8.52 1.60 -0.25
N GLY A 164 9.45 1.55 0.71
CA GLY A 164 9.16 1.80 2.12
C GLY A 164 8.85 3.27 2.34
N GLY A 165 9.82 4.10 2.11
CA GLY A 165 9.73 5.53 2.34
C GLY A 165 10.59 5.98 3.52
N PRO A 166 10.31 7.13 4.13
CA PRO A 166 10.96 7.54 5.37
C PRO A 166 10.44 6.79 6.60
N GLY A 167 11.28 6.00 7.24
CA GLY A 167 10.96 5.21 8.45
C GLY A 167 11.73 3.91 8.49
N ASP A 168 11.61 3.17 9.58
CA ASP A 168 12.24 1.86 9.71
C ASP A 168 11.30 0.78 9.15
N ASP A 169 11.45 0.46 7.87
CA ASP A 169 10.49 -0.32 7.13
C ASP A 169 10.79 -1.83 7.09
N THR A 170 9.78 -2.63 6.91
CA THR A 170 9.89 -4.06 6.66
C THR A 170 9.22 -4.42 5.35
N ILE A 171 10.00 -4.81 4.33
CA ILE A 171 9.50 -5.22 3.03
C ILE A 171 9.80 -6.70 2.80
N SER A 172 8.78 -7.47 2.45
CA SER A 172 8.89 -8.89 2.13
C SER A 172 8.24 -9.22 0.79
N ALA A 173 9.05 -9.66 -0.18
CA ALA A 173 8.61 -10.11 -1.50
C ALA A 173 8.97 -11.58 -1.69
N THR A 174 8.12 -12.41 -2.31
CA THR A 174 8.32 -13.86 -2.26
C THR A 174 8.73 -14.49 -3.58
N ARG A 175 8.01 -14.28 -4.66
CA ARG A 175 8.25 -14.87 -6.00
C ARG A 175 8.01 -13.87 -7.11
N GLY A 176 9.03 -13.63 -7.94
CA GLY A 176 8.95 -12.69 -9.06
C GLY A 176 10.22 -11.86 -9.18
N SER A 177 10.18 -10.83 -9.99
CA SER A 177 11.30 -9.89 -10.12
C SER A 177 10.86 -8.54 -9.57
N PHE A 178 11.37 -8.22 -8.39
CA PHE A 178 10.96 -7.04 -7.65
C PHE A 178 11.96 -5.90 -7.79
N ARG A 179 11.42 -4.70 -7.77
CA ARG A 179 12.21 -3.50 -7.52
C ARG A 179 11.86 -2.98 -6.13
N VAL A 180 12.79 -3.14 -5.18
CA VAL A 180 12.59 -2.75 -3.79
C VAL A 180 13.47 -1.57 -3.45
N LYS A 181 12.91 -0.60 -2.77
CA LYS A 181 13.62 0.52 -2.20
C LYS A 181 13.19 0.69 -0.75
N GLY A 182 14.14 0.60 0.20
CA GLY A 182 13.87 0.89 1.60
C GLY A 182 13.52 2.35 1.79
N GLY A 183 14.46 3.20 1.71
CA GLY A 183 14.30 4.63 1.90
C GLY A 183 15.22 5.12 3.02
N PRO A 184 14.96 6.28 3.60
CA PRO A 184 15.67 6.72 4.80
C PRO A 184 15.16 6.03 6.05
N GLY A 185 16.00 5.24 6.74
CA GLY A 185 15.68 4.50 7.96
C GLY A 185 16.50 3.22 8.08
N ASP A 186 16.40 2.55 9.21
CA ASP A 186 17.06 1.24 9.39
C ASP A 186 16.12 0.12 8.88
N ASP A 187 16.20 -0.26 7.60
CA ASP A 187 15.23 -1.10 6.90
C ASP A 187 15.52 -2.60 6.95
N LEU A 188 14.47 -3.40 6.85
CA LEU A 188 14.53 -4.84 6.71
C LEU A 188 13.92 -5.28 5.38
N LEU A 189 14.76 -5.57 4.39
CA LEU A 189 14.36 -5.89 3.03
C LEU A 189 14.62 -7.37 2.73
N ARG A 190 13.57 -8.12 2.44
CA ARG A 190 13.65 -9.53 2.06
C ARG A 190 13.01 -9.75 0.71
N THR A 191 13.78 -10.28 -0.24
CA THR A 191 13.21 -10.78 -1.49
C THR A 191 13.41 -12.28 -1.60
N GLY A 192 12.62 -12.93 -2.41
CA GLY A 192 12.56 -14.37 -2.50
C GLY A 192 13.23 -14.95 -3.75
N ALA A 193 12.45 -15.56 -4.62
CA ALA A 193 12.96 -16.13 -5.85
C ALA A 193 12.66 -15.22 -7.05
N GLY A 194 13.69 -14.92 -7.83
CA GLY A 194 13.62 -14.05 -9.02
C GLY A 194 14.87 -13.20 -9.13
N GLY A 195 14.95 -12.40 -10.17
CA GLY A 195 16.07 -11.45 -10.31
C GLY A 195 15.66 -10.10 -9.77
N ASP A 196 16.05 -9.80 -8.55
CA ASP A 196 15.58 -8.65 -7.82
C ASP A 196 16.52 -7.44 -7.90
N HIS A 197 15.96 -6.26 -7.84
CA HIS A 197 16.68 -5.01 -7.68
C HIS A 197 16.36 -4.42 -6.30
N VAL A 198 17.37 -4.31 -5.43
CA VAL A 198 17.18 -3.82 -4.07
C VAL A 198 18.09 -2.63 -3.80
N ASP A 199 17.53 -1.53 -3.34
CA ASP A 199 18.20 -0.34 -2.88
C ASP A 199 17.86 -0.15 -1.40
N GLY A 200 18.83 -0.27 -0.49
CA GLY A 200 18.60 -0.04 0.93
C GLY A 200 18.16 1.38 1.20
N GLY A 201 18.91 2.33 0.72
CA GLY A 201 18.75 3.74 1.03
C GLY A 201 19.69 4.18 2.15
N PRO A 202 19.50 5.39 2.68
CA PRO A 202 20.24 5.86 3.85
C PRO A 202 19.77 5.20 5.14
N GLY A 203 20.70 4.54 5.88
CA GLY A 203 20.43 3.88 7.15
C GLY A 203 21.27 2.63 7.36
N ARG A 204 20.95 1.84 8.35
CA ARG A 204 21.64 0.58 8.61
C ARG A 204 20.77 -0.60 8.26
N ASP A 205 20.78 -0.94 7.01
CA ASP A 205 19.84 -1.86 6.44
C ASP A 205 20.22 -3.34 6.63
N VAL A 206 19.19 -4.16 6.66
CA VAL A 206 19.33 -5.61 6.57
C VAL A 206 18.66 -6.06 5.27
N ILE A 207 19.48 -6.46 4.30
CA ILE A 207 19.03 -6.89 2.98
C ILE A 207 19.30 -8.38 2.82
N GLU A 208 18.26 -9.15 2.60
CA GLU A 208 18.32 -10.59 2.34
C GLU A 208 17.64 -10.86 1.00
N THR A 209 18.41 -11.11 -0.07
CA THR A 209 17.87 -11.57 -1.34
C THR A 209 17.88 -13.10 -1.39
N GLY A 210 16.92 -13.67 -2.05
CA GLY A 210 16.74 -15.12 -2.08
C GLY A 210 17.50 -15.78 -3.24
N ALA A 211 16.78 -16.52 -4.06
CA ALA A 211 17.37 -17.22 -5.19
C ALA A 211 17.13 -16.44 -6.48
N GLY A 212 18.21 -16.13 -7.21
CA GLY A 212 18.08 -15.37 -8.46
C GLY A 212 19.39 -14.71 -8.85
N ASN A 213 19.32 -13.78 -9.77
CA ASN A 213 20.48 -12.97 -10.11
C ASN A 213 20.17 -11.53 -9.68
N ASP A 214 20.55 -11.21 -8.46
CA ASP A 214 20.10 -10.02 -7.79
C ASP A 214 21.09 -8.85 -7.95
N VAL A 215 20.56 -7.65 -7.96
CA VAL A 215 21.35 -6.42 -7.99
C VAL A 215 20.99 -5.58 -6.77
N ILE A 216 21.99 -5.35 -5.93
CA ILE A 216 21.80 -4.69 -4.63
C ILE A 216 22.66 -3.43 -4.58
N ASP A 217 22.07 -2.33 -4.16
CA ASP A 217 22.76 -1.08 -3.81
C ASP A 217 22.65 -0.83 -2.30
N ALA A 218 23.81 -0.80 -1.64
CA ALA A 218 23.94 -0.56 -0.21
C ALA A 218 25.04 0.54 0.01
N ARG A 219 25.01 1.60 -0.79
CA ARG A 219 26.02 2.65 -0.74
C ARG A 219 25.42 3.95 -0.21
N ASP A 220 25.56 4.18 1.03
CA ASP A 220 25.09 5.40 1.69
C ASP A 220 26.13 5.98 2.68
N GLY A 221 27.15 5.19 3.04
CA GLY A 221 28.21 5.54 3.98
C GLY A 221 27.95 5.03 5.39
N GLU A 222 26.85 4.30 5.61
CA GLU A 222 26.49 3.65 6.86
C GLU A 222 26.84 2.15 6.84
N ARG A 223 26.38 1.36 7.77
CA ARG A 223 26.77 -0.04 7.88
C ARG A 223 25.62 -0.96 7.64
N ASP A 224 25.57 -1.55 6.46
CA ASP A 224 24.56 -2.50 6.08
C ASP A 224 24.99 -3.96 6.30
N ARG A 225 23.97 -4.81 6.35
CA ARG A 225 24.12 -6.27 6.36
C ARG A 225 23.43 -6.85 5.13
N VAL A 226 24.22 -7.26 4.15
CA VAL A 226 23.73 -7.84 2.90
C VAL A 226 23.99 -9.34 2.90
N ARG A 227 22.96 -10.12 2.65
CA ARG A 227 23.03 -11.55 2.44
C ARG A 227 22.35 -11.89 1.13
N CYS A 228 23.14 -12.27 0.12
CA CYS A 228 22.63 -12.84 -1.10
C CYS A 228 22.33 -14.33 -0.92
N GLY A 229 21.55 -14.87 -1.80
CA GLY A 229 21.21 -16.28 -1.86
C GLY A 229 21.92 -17.05 -2.97
N PRO A 230 21.34 -18.13 -3.48
CA PRO A 230 21.85 -18.83 -4.64
C PRO A 230 21.63 -18.06 -5.94
N GLY A 231 22.69 -17.76 -6.69
CA GLY A 231 22.58 -17.08 -7.98
C GLY A 231 23.87 -16.47 -8.48
N ARG A 232 23.75 -15.43 -9.27
CA ARG A 232 24.85 -14.57 -9.68
C ARG A 232 24.55 -13.15 -9.26
N ASP A 233 24.89 -12.85 -8.02
CA ASP A 233 24.48 -11.62 -7.37
C ASP A 233 25.56 -10.56 -7.48
N ARG A 234 25.11 -9.34 -7.67
CA ARG A 234 25.95 -8.16 -7.75
C ARG A 234 25.57 -7.16 -6.70
N VAL A 235 26.51 -6.85 -5.81
CA VAL A 235 26.34 -5.87 -4.74
C VAL A 235 27.24 -4.68 -4.98
N MET A 236 26.69 -3.51 -4.90
CA MET A 236 27.41 -2.25 -4.74
C MET A 236 27.39 -1.90 -3.25
N ALA A 237 28.54 -1.89 -2.62
CA ALA A 237 28.69 -1.73 -1.18
C ALA A 237 29.75 -0.70 -0.84
N ASP A 238 29.69 -0.12 0.31
CA ASP A 238 30.80 0.67 0.83
C ASP A 238 31.70 -0.14 1.78
N ARG A 239 32.64 0.53 2.45
CA ARG A 239 33.67 -0.17 3.25
C ARG A 239 33.17 -0.72 4.58
N PHE A 240 32.04 -0.23 5.06
CA PHE A 240 31.49 -0.56 6.37
C PHE A 240 30.55 -1.77 6.33
N ASP A 241 30.06 -2.11 5.14
CA ASP A 241 29.05 -3.14 4.97
C ASP A 241 29.58 -4.55 5.19
N VAL A 242 28.69 -5.36 5.71
CA VAL A 242 28.91 -6.79 5.90
C VAL A 242 28.16 -7.55 4.83
N VAL A 243 28.88 -7.97 3.78
CA VAL A 243 28.32 -8.68 2.62
C VAL A 243 28.66 -10.17 2.70
N ARG A 244 27.68 -11.05 2.47
CA ARG A 244 27.86 -12.51 2.51
C ARG A 244 27.08 -13.21 1.38
N GLY A 245 27.70 -14.21 0.77
CA GLY A 245 27.05 -15.08 -0.21
C GLY A 245 26.77 -14.40 -1.56
N CYS A 246 27.53 -13.37 -1.92
CA CYS A 246 27.39 -12.65 -3.18
C CYS A 246 28.62 -12.87 -4.07
N GLU A 247 28.41 -13.15 -5.37
CA GLU A 247 29.51 -13.50 -6.30
C GLU A 247 30.29 -12.27 -6.77
N THR A 248 29.65 -11.11 -6.84
CA THR A 248 30.31 -9.87 -7.27
C THR A 248 30.05 -8.76 -6.27
N VAL A 249 31.09 -8.31 -5.60
CA VAL A 249 31.02 -7.19 -4.65
C VAL A 249 31.85 -6.03 -5.17
N LEU A 250 31.20 -4.94 -5.53
CA LEU A 250 31.83 -3.70 -5.98
C LEU A 250 31.84 -2.71 -4.80
N ARG A 251 33.02 -2.47 -4.22
CA ARG A 251 33.16 -1.49 -3.15
C ARG A 251 33.51 -0.12 -3.69
N ALA A 252 32.84 0.92 -3.22
CA ALA A 252 33.22 2.30 -3.52
C ALA A 252 34.70 2.51 -3.12
N GLY A 253 35.49 2.88 -4.07
CA GLY A 253 36.94 3.05 -3.88
C GLY A 253 37.19 4.18 -2.90
N VAL A 254 38.03 3.92 -1.91
CA VAL A 254 38.72 4.99 -1.19
C VAL A 254 39.50 5.77 -2.27
N ARG A 255 39.12 7.01 -2.55
CA ARG A 255 40.00 7.94 -3.27
C ARG A 255 41.27 8.00 -2.45
N ARG A 256 42.32 7.30 -2.88
CA ARG A 256 43.67 7.56 -2.36
C ARG A 256 43.94 9.00 -2.72
N GLY A 257 44.00 9.85 -1.71
CA GLY A 257 44.53 11.18 -1.88
C GLY A 257 45.87 11.12 -2.60
N PRO A 258 46.30 12.17 -3.29
CA PRO A 258 47.61 12.20 -3.90
C PRO A 258 48.64 11.79 -2.85
N ARG A 259 49.53 10.84 -3.19
CA ARG A 259 50.71 10.56 -2.37
C ARG A 259 51.55 11.80 -2.48
N ASP A 260 51.72 12.49 -1.37
CA ASP A 260 52.77 13.48 -1.25
C ASP A 260 54.09 12.71 -1.33
N ASP A 261 54.75 12.82 -2.51
CA ASP A 261 56.14 12.40 -2.73
C ASP A 261 57.11 13.50 -2.22
#